data_974cb499aff9777b3ed820230ecf5eee
#
_entry.id   974cb499aff9777b3ed820230ecf5eee
#
_cell.length_a   1.000
_cell.length_b   1.000
_cell.length_c   1.000
_cell.angle_alpha   90.00
_cell.angle_beta   90.00
_cell.angle_gamma   90.00
#
_symmetry.space_group_name_H-M   'P 1'
#
loop_
_entity.id
_entity.type
_entity.pdbx_description
1 polymer ?
#
loop_
_entity_poly.entity_id
_entity_poly.type
_entity_poly.pdbx_seq_one_letter_code
_entity_poly.pdbx_strand_id
1 'polypeptide(L)'
;MIGCTYLPRANLAFSVHLDGPREEHDHAVCRDGVYDTAISAIRAALSAGFRVTTNSTLFTDADSDRYRAFFDEVMALGVEGMMVSPGYSYSKAPDQDHFLQRERSQSLFRRILEQAPSRWQFNQSPVFLEFLKGAWQLECHPWGTPTYNLFGWQRPCYLLDEGYVQSFRELIDDTDWEAYGRKSGNAKCQDCMVHCGYEPAAVEAT
;
A
#
# COMPACT_ATOMS: atom_id res chain seq x y z
N MET A 1 -22.65 -10.13 8.51
CA MET A 1 -23.45 -11.02 7.62
C MET A 1 -22.76 -11.43 6.31
N ILE A 2 -21.45 -11.21 6.18
CA ILE A 2 -20.68 -11.63 4.96
C ILE A 2 -20.73 -13.16 4.82
N GLY A 3 -20.64 -13.91 5.90
CA GLY A 3 -20.68 -15.39 5.89
C GLY A 3 -22.01 -16.03 5.47
N CYS A 4 -23.09 -15.24 5.28
CA CYS A 4 -24.35 -15.79 4.72
C CYS A 4 -24.36 -15.77 3.18
N THR A 5 -23.52 -14.97 2.55
CA THR A 5 -23.50 -14.77 1.08
C THR A 5 -22.24 -15.37 0.45
N TYR A 6 -21.13 -15.38 1.16
CA TYR A 6 -19.84 -15.88 0.67
C TYR A 6 -19.31 -16.97 1.57
N LEU A 7 -18.77 -18.01 0.97
CA LEU A 7 -18.07 -19.09 1.69
C LEU A 7 -16.55 -18.87 1.58
N PRO A 8 -15.78 -19.22 2.63
CA PRO A 8 -14.34 -19.21 2.58
C PRO A 8 -13.80 -20.06 1.44
N ARG A 9 -12.83 -19.53 0.69
CA ARG A 9 -12.16 -20.19 -0.45
C ARG A 9 -10.71 -19.78 -0.52
N ALA A 10 -9.88 -20.62 -1.10
CA ALA A 10 -8.45 -20.35 -1.27
C ALA A 10 -8.15 -19.09 -2.10
N ASN A 11 -9.03 -18.73 -3.02
CA ASN A 11 -8.90 -17.55 -3.88
C ASN A 11 -9.68 -16.31 -3.40
N LEU A 12 -10.19 -16.33 -2.16
CA LEU A 12 -10.89 -15.20 -1.56
C LEU A 12 -10.21 -14.80 -0.25
N ALA A 13 -9.63 -13.61 -0.22
CA ALA A 13 -9.07 -12.98 0.97
C ALA A 13 -9.69 -11.60 1.18
N PHE A 14 -9.80 -11.18 2.43
CA PHE A 14 -10.11 -9.80 2.78
C PHE A 14 -8.81 -9.05 3.05
N SER A 15 -8.62 -7.90 2.41
CA SER A 15 -7.58 -6.95 2.75
C SER A 15 -8.22 -5.85 3.60
N VAL A 16 -7.84 -5.78 4.87
CA VAL A 16 -8.40 -4.80 5.81
C VAL A 16 -7.44 -3.64 5.94
N HIS A 17 -7.94 -2.44 5.71
CA HIS A 17 -7.16 -1.22 5.86
C HIS A 17 -6.93 -0.94 7.35
N LEU A 18 -5.67 -0.77 7.74
CA LEU A 18 -5.25 -0.54 9.12
C LEU A 18 -3.91 0.22 9.12
N ASP A 19 -3.95 1.55 9.15
CA ASP A 19 -2.79 2.43 8.86
C ASP A 19 -1.76 2.53 10.00
N GLY A 20 -2.03 1.94 11.15
CA GLY A 20 -1.10 2.00 12.27
C GLY A 20 -1.75 1.65 13.59
N PRO A 21 -1.08 1.95 14.72
CA PRO A 21 -1.68 1.87 16.04
C PRO A 21 -3.01 2.63 16.12
N ARG A 22 -3.82 2.33 17.12
CA ARG A 22 -5.20 2.83 17.26
C ARG A 22 -5.36 4.32 16.99
N GLU A 23 -4.57 5.14 17.68
CA GLU A 23 -4.69 6.59 17.61
C GLU A 23 -4.31 7.13 16.23
N GLU A 24 -3.22 6.60 15.65
CA GLU A 24 -2.76 6.96 14.30
C GLU A 24 -3.77 6.54 13.23
N HIS A 25 -4.32 5.33 13.34
CA HIS A 25 -5.32 4.87 12.39
C HIS A 25 -6.59 5.72 12.44
N ASP A 26 -7.15 5.94 13.64
CA ASP A 26 -8.37 6.72 13.79
C ASP A 26 -8.15 8.18 13.35
N HIS A 27 -6.94 8.74 13.60
CA HIS A 27 -6.56 10.07 13.10
C HIS A 27 -6.47 10.09 11.56
N ALA A 28 -5.79 9.12 10.96
CA ALA A 28 -5.61 9.04 9.49
C ALA A 28 -6.96 8.93 8.74
N VAL A 29 -7.93 8.19 9.30
CA VAL A 29 -9.28 8.05 8.71
C VAL A 29 -10.26 9.12 9.20
N CYS A 30 -9.79 10.09 10.00
CA CYS A 30 -10.57 11.19 10.57
C CYS A 30 -11.84 10.72 11.32
N ARG A 31 -11.77 9.59 12.01
CA ARG A 31 -12.92 9.02 12.72
C ARG A 31 -12.51 8.08 13.85
N ASP A 32 -12.93 8.38 15.08
CA ASP A 32 -12.71 7.55 16.24
C ASP A 32 -13.42 6.19 16.16
N GLY A 33 -12.78 5.14 16.68
CA GLY A 33 -13.32 3.79 16.81
C GLY A 33 -13.29 2.95 15.53
N VAL A 34 -12.70 3.44 14.44
CA VAL A 34 -12.55 2.68 13.20
C VAL A 34 -11.52 1.55 13.40
N TYR A 35 -10.45 1.79 14.16
CA TYR A 35 -9.48 0.76 14.52
C TYR A 35 -10.15 -0.45 15.17
N ASP A 36 -10.98 -0.22 16.20
CA ASP A 36 -11.67 -1.32 16.91
C ASP A 36 -12.66 -2.06 16.01
N THR A 37 -13.30 -1.33 15.11
CA THR A 37 -14.18 -1.92 14.10
C THR A 37 -13.39 -2.82 13.15
N ALA A 38 -12.22 -2.36 12.67
CA ALA A 38 -11.34 -3.13 11.79
C ALA A 38 -10.81 -4.41 12.50
N ILE A 39 -10.31 -4.29 13.74
CA ILE A 39 -9.86 -5.43 14.53
C ILE A 39 -11.00 -6.45 14.74
N SER A 40 -12.21 -5.98 15.03
CA SER A 40 -13.38 -6.83 15.20
C SER A 40 -13.75 -7.55 13.91
N ALA A 41 -13.67 -6.85 12.76
CA ALA A 41 -13.93 -7.41 11.44
C ALA A 41 -12.88 -8.47 11.06
N ILE A 42 -11.58 -8.22 11.32
CA ILE A 42 -10.50 -9.21 11.13
C ILE A 42 -10.79 -10.49 11.93
N ARG A 43 -11.06 -10.36 13.22
CA ARG A 43 -11.36 -11.52 14.08
C ARG A 43 -12.59 -12.31 13.62
N ALA A 44 -13.64 -11.60 13.22
CA ALA A 44 -14.86 -12.24 12.72
C ALA A 44 -14.61 -12.98 11.39
N ALA A 45 -13.84 -12.40 10.47
CA ALA A 45 -13.50 -13.00 9.20
C ALA A 45 -12.63 -14.26 9.39
N LEU A 46 -11.59 -14.16 10.22
CA LEU A 46 -10.73 -15.32 10.58
C LEU A 46 -11.52 -16.44 11.25
N SER A 47 -12.40 -16.10 12.21
CA SER A 47 -13.26 -17.07 12.90
C SER A 47 -14.24 -17.74 11.95
N ALA A 48 -14.65 -17.08 10.88
CA ALA A 48 -15.49 -17.64 9.83
C ALA A 48 -14.70 -18.45 8.78
N GLY A 49 -13.37 -18.58 8.94
CA GLY A 49 -12.50 -19.35 8.07
C GLY A 49 -12.04 -18.62 6.80
N PHE A 50 -12.23 -17.29 6.72
CA PHE A 50 -11.71 -16.50 5.60
C PHE A 50 -10.22 -16.20 5.78
N ARG A 51 -9.55 -16.07 4.66
CA ARG A 51 -8.21 -15.51 4.57
C ARG A 51 -8.27 -14.01 4.80
N VAL A 52 -7.35 -13.47 5.60
CA VAL A 52 -7.30 -12.04 5.90
C VAL A 52 -5.86 -11.54 5.78
N THR A 53 -5.70 -10.40 5.14
CA THR A 53 -4.47 -9.63 5.09
C THR A 53 -4.75 -8.20 5.55
N THR A 54 -3.72 -7.44 5.88
CA THR A 54 -3.86 -6.02 6.20
C THR A 54 -3.13 -5.15 5.17
N ASN A 55 -3.57 -3.90 5.04
CA ASN A 55 -2.93 -2.88 4.22
C ASN A 55 -2.73 -1.63 5.07
N SER A 56 -1.48 -1.17 5.20
CA SER A 56 -1.09 -0.05 6.05
C SER A 56 -0.40 1.03 5.23
N THR A 57 -0.88 2.26 5.33
CA THR A 57 -0.24 3.44 4.76
C THR A 57 0.44 4.22 5.88
N LEU A 58 1.73 4.52 5.74
CA LEU A 58 2.51 5.22 6.74
C LEU A 58 2.68 6.70 6.35
N PHE A 59 2.54 7.58 7.33
CA PHE A 59 2.60 9.03 7.18
C PHE A 59 3.76 9.64 7.98
N THR A 60 3.91 10.97 7.94
CA THR A 60 5.07 11.69 8.52
C THR A 60 5.18 11.59 10.03
N ASP A 61 4.09 11.37 10.73
CA ASP A 61 3.99 11.23 12.17
C ASP A 61 4.25 9.80 12.68
N ALA A 62 4.50 8.85 11.76
CA ALA A 62 4.74 7.45 12.10
C ALA A 62 6.01 7.28 12.96
N ASP A 63 5.84 6.77 14.18
CA ASP A 63 6.93 6.38 15.06
C ASP A 63 7.34 4.91 14.82
N SER A 64 8.62 4.68 14.57
CA SER A 64 9.13 3.35 14.20
C SER A 64 8.89 2.29 15.26
N ASP A 65 9.01 2.60 16.54
CA ASP A 65 8.88 1.61 17.62
C ASP A 65 7.40 1.27 17.85
N ARG A 66 6.51 2.27 17.76
CA ARG A 66 5.06 2.05 17.82
C ARG A 66 4.58 1.20 16.65
N TYR A 67 5.09 1.44 15.42
CA TYR A 67 4.73 0.62 14.25
C TYR A 67 5.29 -0.80 14.34
N ARG A 68 6.46 -1.01 14.91
CA ARG A 68 6.99 -2.34 15.18
C ARG A 68 6.09 -3.13 16.15
N ALA A 69 5.66 -2.49 17.25
CA ALA A 69 4.69 -3.09 18.17
C ALA A 69 3.35 -3.39 17.49
N PHE A 70 2.85 -2.47 16.68
CA PHE A 70 1.63 -2.65 15.90
C PHE A 70 1.71 -3.84 14.92
N PHE A 71 2.82 -4.03 14.20
CA PHE A 71 2.99 -5.18 13.31
C PHE A 71 3.03 -6.50 14.08
N ASP A 72 3.61 -6.50 15.28
CA ASP A 72 3.53 -7.67 16.18
C ASP A 72 2.08 -7.98 16.57
N GLU A 73 1.30 -6.97 16.93
CA GLU A 73 -0.13 -7.13 17.27
C GLU A 73 -0.94 -7.64 16.08
N VAL A 74 -0.73 -7.08 14.89
CA VAL A 74 -1.42 -7.50 13.66
C VAL A 74 -1.12 -8.96 13.33
N MET A 75 0.15 -9.38 13.38
CA MET A 75 0.52 -10.78 13.13
C MET A 75 -0.04 -11.72 14.20
N ALA A 76 -0.13 -11.26 15.45
CA ALA A 76 -0.74 -12.05 16.54
C ALA A 76 -2.25 -12.28 16.37
N LEU A 77 -2.94 -11.50 15.53
CA LEU A 77 -4.34 -11.76 15.17
C LEU A 77 -4.49 -13.02 14.30
N GLY A 78 -3.42 -13.45 13.63
CA GLY A 78 -3.44 -14.61 12.72
C GLY A 78 -3.74 -14.24 11.27
N VAL A 79 -3.51 -13.00 10.85
CA VAL A 79 -3.57 -12.61 9.43
C VAL A 79 -2.46 -13.30 8.63
N GLU A 80 -2.69 -13.53 7.33
CA GLU A 80 -1.71 -14.21 6.47
C GLU A 80 -0.51 -13.34 6.11
N GLY A 81 -0.70 -12.02 6.13
CA GLY A 81 0.36 -11.09 5.83
C GLY A 81 -0.10 -9.64 5.83
N MET A 82 0.88 -8.77 5.76
CA MET A 82 0.71 -7.32 5.76
C MET A 82 1.19 -6.75 4.44
N MET A 83 0.55 -5.67 3.99
CA MET A 83 1.05 -4.81 2.93
C MET A 83 1.35 -3.43 3.51
N VAL A 84 2.49 -2.85 3.15
CA VAL A 84 2.91 -1.55 3.69
C VAL A 84 3.29 -0.60 2.54
N SER A 85 2.95 0.67 2.67
CA SER A 85 3.32 1.70 1.71
C SER A 85 3.50 3.04 2.40
N PRO A 86 4.38 3.93 1.93
CA PRO A 86 4.33 5.32 2.31
C PRO A 86 3.10 5.98 1.71
N GLY A 87 2.52 6.95 2.41
CA GLY A 87 1.44 7.78 1.90
C GLY A 87 1.89 8.56 0.67
N TYR A 88 1.08 8.55 -0.37
CA TYR A 88 1.33 9.32 -1.59
C TYR A 88 0.62 10.69 -1.52
N SER A 89 1.36 11.74 -1.86
CA SER A 89 0.85 13.11 -1.86
C SER A 89 -0.11 13.37 -3.02
N TYR A 90 -1.39 13.16 -2.80
CA TYR A 90 -2.43 13.51 -3.78
C TYR A 90 -2.57 15.03 -3.89
N SER A 91 -2.57 15.54 -5.10
CA SER A 91 -2.70 17.00 -5.33
C SER A 91 -3.99 17.61 -4.77
N LYS A 92 -5.02 16.79 -4.55
CA LYS A 92 -6.32 17.19 -3.99
C LYS A 92 -6.40 17.06 -2.47
N ALA A 93 -5.39 16.48 -1.80
CA ALA A 93 -5.39 16.37 -0.36
C ALA A 93 -5.17 17.76 0.26
N PRO A 94 -5.97 18.16 1.28
CA PRO A 94 -5.86 19.47 1.89
C PRO A 94 -4.56 19.65 2.69
N ASP A 95 -4.06 18.59 3.29
CA ASP A 95 -2.82 18.56 4.06
C ASP A 95 -1.72 17.86 3.27
N GLN A 96 -0.75 18.62 2.77
CA GLN A 96 0.38 18.11 2.01
C GLN A 96 1.56 17.74 2.92
N ASP A 97 1.65 18.30 4.11
CA ASP A 97 2.75 18.05 5.06
C ASP A 97 2.65 16.67 5.72
N HIS A 98 1.47 16.07 5.63
CA HIS A 98 1.20 14.73 6.16
C HIS A 98 1.88 13.60 5.37
N PHE A 99 2.30 13.86 4.12
CA PHE A 99 2.88 12.83 3.25
C PHE A 99 4.40 12.75 3.36
N LEU A 100 4.90 11.52 3.38
CA LEU A 100 6.33 11.23 3.42
C LEU A 100 7.00 11.54 2.08
N GLN A 101 8.07 12.32 2.12
CA GLN A 101 9.02 12.41 1.03
C GLN A 101 9.90 11.16 0.98
N ARG A 102 10.50 10.85 -0.18
CA ARG A 102 11.27 9.62 -0.42
C ARG A 102 12.35 9.35 0.65
N GLU A 103 13.18 10.32 0.98
CA GLU A 103 14.26 10.15 1.96
C GLU A 103 13.71 9.84 3.37
N ARG A 104 12.64 10.50 3.76
CA ARG A 104 11.96 10.24 5.04
C ARG A 104 11.31 8.86 5.03
N SER A 105 10.67 8.47 3.92
CA SER A 105 10.13 7.12 3.73
C SER A 105 11.22 6.07 3.93
N GLN A 106 12.35 6.20 3.24
CA GLN A 106 13.47 5.26 3.35
C GLN A 106 14.03 5.19 4.77
N SER A 107 14.18 6.33 5.44
CA SER A 107 14.64 6.37 6.83
C SER A 107 13.66 5.67 7.78
N LEU A 108 12.37 5.92 7.63
CA LEU A 108 11.32 5.30 8.46
C LEU A 108 11.27 3.79 8.25
N PHE A 109 11.14 3.35 6.98
CA PHE A 109 11.05 1.92 6.66
C PHE A 109 12.33 1.15 7.03
N ARG A 110 13.51 1.77 6.96
CA ARG A 110 14.75 1.18 7.45
C ARG A 110 14.65 0.88 8.95
N ARG A 111 14.24 1.86 9.78
CA ARG A 111 14.09 1.65 11.22
C ARG A 111 13.03 0.61 11.58
N ILE A 112 11.93 0.57 10.83
CA ILE A 112 10.85 -0.40 11.08
C ILE A 112 11.29 -1.82 10.68
N LEU A 113 11.88 -1.97 9.48
CA LEU A 113 12.15 -3.27 8.86
C LEU A 113 13.54 -3.83 9.17
N GLU A 114 14.46 -3.01 9.72
CA GLU A 114 15.76 -3.49 10.15
C GLU A 114 15.60 -4.53 11.26
N GLN A 115 16.24 -5.69 11.10
CA GLN A 115 16.09 -6.82 12.01
C GLN A 115 14.62 -7.19 12.27
N ALA A 116 13.77 -7.12 11.23
CA ALA A 116 12.38 -7.53 11.33
C ALA A 116 12.29 -8.98 11.79
N PRO A 117 11.42 -9.31 12.76
CA PRO A 117 11.24 -10.68 13.22
C PRO A 117 10.73 -11.58 12.08
N SER A 118 11.19 -12.83 12.02
CA SER A 118 10.76 -13.79 11.01
C SER A 118 9.26 -14.12 11.03
N ARG A 119 8.58 -13.80 12.14
CA ARG A 119 7.12 -13.94 12.26
C ARG A 119 6.33 -12.92 11.45
N TRP A 120 6.96 -11.81 11.05
CA TRP A 120 6.29 -10.84 10.18
C TRP A 120 6.23 -11.38 8.75
N GLN A 121 5.04 -11.50 8.24
CA GLN A 121 4.78 -11.91 6.86
C GLN A 121 4.29 -10.69 6.07
N PHE A 122 4.96 -10.42 4.96
CA PHE A 122 4.54 -9.37 4.05
C PHE A 122 4.04 -9.98 2.74
N ASN A 123 2.99 -9.40 2.16
CA ASN A 123 2.46 -9.82 0.86
C ASN A 123 3.25 -9.22 -0.31
N GLN A 124 4.25 -8.40 0.00
CA GLN A 124 5.14 -7.76 -0.95
C GLN A 124 6.44 -8.55 -1.08
N SER A 125 7.10 -8.40 -2.24
CA SER A 125 8.38 -9.07 -2.47
C SER A 125 9.47 -8.55 -1.53
N PRO A 126 10.46 -9.38 -1.16
CA PRO A 126 11.59 -8.92 -0.37
C PRO A 126 12.35 -7.76 -1.03
N VAL A 127 12.46 -7.75 -2.36
CA VAL A 127 13.14 -6.68 -3.10
C VAL A 127 12.40 -5.35 -2.97
N PHE A 128 11.07 -5.36 -2.96
CA PHE A 128 10.30 -4.15 -2.71
C PHE A 128 10.50 -3.63 -1.28
N LEU A 129 10.55 -4.50 -0.29
CA LEU A 129 10.85 -4.10 1.10
C LEU A 129 12.26 -3.51 1.23
N GLU A 130 13.25 -4.07 0.53
CA GLU A 130 14.61 -3.50 0.45
C GLU A 130 14.61 -2.15 -0.27
N PHE A 131 13.79 -1.97 -1.32
CA PHE A 131 13.60 -0.68 -1.98
C PHE A 131 13.00 0.35 -1.02
N LEU A 132 12.00 -0.01 -0.22
CA LEU A 132 11.44 0.89 0.80
C LEU A 132 12.50 1.33 1.83
N LYS A 133 13.45 0.48 2.18
CA LYS A 133 14.56 0.81 3.07
C LYS A 133 15.67 1.65 2.38
N GLY A 134 15.61 1.82 1.07
CA GLY A 134 16.62 2.51 0.27
C GLY A 134 17.84 1.67 -0.08
N ALA A 135 17.82 0.36 0.18
CA ALA A 135 18.90 -0.57 -0.15
C ALA A 135 18.91 -0.98 -1.63
N TRP A 136 17.76 -0.89 -2.30
CA TRP A 136 17.60 -1.12 -3.74
C TRP A 136 17.12 0.13 -4.46
N GLN A 137 17.51 0.25 -5.74
CA GLN A 137 16.98 1.26 -6.65
C GLN A 137 16.12 0.55 -7.70
N LEU A 138 14.85 0.94 -7.77
CA LEU A 138 13.90 0.43 -8.74
C LEU A 138 13.36 1.58 -9.59
N GLU A 139 13.01 1.28 -10.82
CA GLU A 139 12.23 2.19 -11.66
C GLU A 139 10.75 1.83 -11.57
N CYS A 140 9.90 2.84 -11.67
CA CYS A 140 8.46 2.63 -11.62
C CYS A 140 7.97 2.03 -12.94
N HIS A 141 7.15 0.99 -12.87
CA HIS A 141 6.38 0.45 -13.98
C HIS A 141 4.92 0.90 -13.85
N PRO A 142 4.54 2.10 -14.29
CA PRO A 142 3.21 2.66 -14.05
C PRO A 142 2.09 1.81 -14.68
N TRP A 143 2.40 1.04 -15.73
CA TRP A 143 1.51 0.08 -16.37
C TRP A 143 1.34 -1.25 -15.58
N GLY A 144 2.13 -1.49 -14.55
CA GLY A 144 2.16 -2.77 -13.84
C GLY A 144 0.90 -3.07 -13.04
N THR A 145 0.11 -2.05 -12.69
CA THR A 145 -1.18 -2.20 -11.99
C THR A 145 -2.25 -1.34 -12.69
N PRO A 146 -2.73 -1.77 -13.87
CA PRO A 146 -3.75 -1.03 -14.60
C PRO A 146 -5.06 -0.99 -13.81
N THR A 147 -5.68 0.17 -13.78
CA THR A 147 -6.90 0.42 -13.00
C THR A 147 -8.08 0.75 -13.92
N TYR A 148 -9.18 0.03 -13.73
CA TYR A 148 -10.45 0.28 -14.41
C TYR A 148 -11.53 0.66 -13.42
N ASN A 149 -12.28 1.72 -13.72
CA ASN A 149 -13.37 2.20 -12.90
C ASN A 149 -14.58 2.63 -13.76
N LEU A 150 -15.54 3.35 -13.18
CA LEU A 150 -16.77 3.78 -13.88
C LEU A 150 -16.49 4.70 -15.08
N PHE A 151 -15.32 5.34 -15.14
CA PHE A 151 -14.95 6.25 -16.22
C PHE A 151 -14.12 5.58 -17.33
N GLY A 152 -13.64 4.37 -17.08
CA GLY A 152 -12.79 3.62 -17.99
C GLY A 152 -11.43 3.25 -17.37
N TRP A 153 -10.43 3.01 -18.22
CA TRP A 153 -9.05 2.75 -17.83
C TRP A 153 -8.35 4.06 -17.45
N GLN A 154 -7.89 4.15 -16.21
CA GLN A 154 -7.25 5.34 -15.67
C GLN A 154 -5.79 5.47 -16.13
N ARG A 155 -5.38 6.66 -16.55
CA ARG A 155 -4.01 7.00 -16.96
C ARG A 155 -3.28 7.87 -15.96
N PRO A 156 -1.96 7.76 -15.85
CA PRO A 156 -1.08 6.64 -16.24
C PRO A 156 -1.15 5.50 -15.23
N CYS A 157 -1.51 5.84 -14.00
CA CYS A 157 -1.66 4.93 -12.86
C CYS A 157 -2.81 5.43 -11.97
N TYR A 158 -3.22 4.64 -11.00
CA TYR A 158 -4.37 4.99 -10.15
C TYR A 158 -4.11 6.20 -9.23
N LEU A 159 -2.84 6.59 -9.03
CA LEU A 159 -2.49 7.72 -8.16
C LEU A 159 -2.59 9.08 -8.87
N LEU A 160 -2.28 9.16 -10.16
CA LEU A 160 -2.14 10.45 -10.85
C LEU A 160 -3.44 10.98 -11.45
N ASP A 161 -4.40 10.14 -11.80
CA ASP A 161 -5.72 10.55 -12.34
C ASP A 161 -5.61 11.62 -13.46
N GLU A 162 -4.84 11.31 -14.53
CA GLU A 162 -4.62 12.23 -15.66
C GLU A 162 -5.50 11.91 -16.86
N GLY A 163 -6.63 11.28 -16.62
CA GLY A 163 -7.65 10.96 -17.60
C GLY A 163 -7.93 9.48 -17.76
N TYR A 164 -8.86 9.18 -18.63
CA TYR A 164 -9.39 7.84 -18.84
C TYR A 164 -9.46 7.52 -20.32
N VAL A 165 -9.29 6.23 -20.64
CA VAL A 165 -9.52 5.69 -21.98
C VAL A 165 -10.51 4.53 -21.93
N GLN A 166 -11.14 4.20 -23.06
CA GLN A 166 -12.24 3.24 -23.07
C GLN A 166 -11.77 1.79 -23.22
N SER A 167 -10.61 1.56 -23.79
CA SER A 167 -10.05 0.22 -23.96
C SER A 167 -8.67 0.09 -23.32
N PHE A 168 -8.33 -1.15 -22.94
CA PHE A 168 -6.99 -1.47 -22.43
C PHE A 168 -5.90 -1.23 -23.50
N ARG A 169 -6.24 -1.41 -24.78
CA ARG A 169 -5.31 -1.15 -25.89
C ARG A 169 -4.94 0.34 -25.93
N GLU A 170 -5.93 1.24 -25.87
CA GLU A 170 -5.69 2.68 -25.79
C GLU A 170 -4.87 3.06 -24.56
N LEU A 171 -5.09 2.41 -23.39
CA LEU A 171 -4.26 2.63 -22.22
C LEU A 171 -2.78 2.36 -22.51
N ILE A 172 -2.48 1.26 -23.18
CA ILE A 172 -1.10 0.86 -23.46
C ILE A 172 -0.49 1.66 -24.61
N ASP A 173 -1.22 1.83 -25.70
CA ASP A 173 -0.69 2.40 -26.96
C ASP A 173 -0.66 3.95 -26.95
N ASP A 174 -1.61 4.61 -26.26
CA ASP A 174 -1.80 6.06 -26.31
C ASP A 174 -1.27 6.78 -25.04
N THR A 175 -0.71 6.05 -24.07
CA THR A 175 -0.09 6.67 -22.90
C THR A 175 1.41 6.89 -23.15
N ASP A 176 1.87 8.13 -22.99
CA ASP A 176 3.30 8.44 -23.02
C ASP A 176 3.95 7.97 -21.71
N TRP A 177 4.36 6.70 -21.67
CA TRP A 177 4.95 6.07 -20.49
C TRP A 177 6.26 6.70 -20.06
N GLU A 178 7.04 7.28 -21.01
CA GLU A 178 8.32 7.94 -20.72
C GLU A 178 8.16 9.24 -19.90
N ALA A 179 6.95 9.81 -19.91
CA ALA A 179 6.62 10.99 -19.10
C ALA A 179 6.44 10.68 -17.59
N TYR A 180 6.52 9.39 -17.19
CA TYR A 180 6.22 8.95 -15.82
C TYR A 180 7.35 8.15 -15.19
N GLY A 181 7.33 8.10 -13.85
CA GLY A 181 8.41 7.53 -13.07
C GLY A 181 9.45 8.57 -12.67
N ARG A 182 10.36 8.18 -11.80
CA ARG A 182 11.35 9.11 -11.25
C ARG A 182 12.31 9.66 -12.29
N LYS A 183 12.73 8.86 -13.24
CA LYS A 183 13.70 9.27 -14.29
C LYS A 183 13.14 10.27 -15.28
N SER A 184 11.82 10.32 -15.45
CA SER A 184 11.18 11.27 -16.35
C SER A 184 11.33 12.74 -15.92
N GLY A 185 11.69 12.98 -14.66
CA GLY A 185 11.69 14.33 -14.08
C GLY A 185 10.30 14.84 -13.69
N ASN A 186 9.24 14.04 -13.83
CA ASN A 186 7.89 14.42 -13.43
C ASN A 186 7.81 14.62 -11.92
N ALA A 187 7.52 15.86 -11.50
CA ALA A 187 7.48 16.24 -10.09
C ALA A 187 6.51 15.37 -9.26
N LYS A 188 5.39 14.92 -9.84
CA LYS A 188 4.42 14.05 -9.19
C LYS A 188 4.99 12.64 -8.90
N CYS A 189 6.05 12.23 -9.60
CA CYS A 189 6.65 10.90 -9.46
C CYS A 189 7.89 10.88 -8.55
N GLN A 190 8.46 12.04 -8.21
CA GLN A 190 9.77 12.11 -7.54
C GLN A 190 9.80 11.42 -6.18
N ASP A 191 8.78 11.64 -5.36
CA ASP A 191 8.68 11.08 -4.02
C ASP A 191 7.86 9.80 -3.94
N CYS A 192 7.23 9.39 -5.05
CA CYS A 192 6.44 8.18 -5.08
C CYS A 192 7.29 6.93 -4.81
N MET A 193 6.84 6.11 -3.86
CA MET A 193 7.40 4.80 -3.53
C MET A 193 6.28 3.74 -3.35
N VAL A 194 5.10 4.01 -3.91
CA VAL A 194 3.92 3.15 -3.73
C VAL A 194 4.06 1.86 -4.52
N HIS A 195 3.59 0.78 -3.95
CA HIS A 195 3.71 -0.58 -4.49
C HIS A 195 3.17 -0.76 -5.91
N CYS A 196 2.17 0.03 -6.34
CA CYS A 196 1.50 -0.15 -7.63
C CYS A 196 2.43 -0.18 -8.85
N GLY A 197 3.51 0.60 -8.85
CA GLY A 197 4.48 0.61 -9.93
C GLY A 197 5.83 -0.02 -9.55
N TYR A 198 6.15 -0.03 -8.26
CA TYR A 198 7.44 -0.53 -7.78
C TYR A 198 7.43 -2.02 -7.40
N GLU A 199 6.29 -2.58 -6.99
CA GLU A 199 6.20 -4.03 -6.77
C GLU A 199 6.35 -4.84 -8.07
N PRO A 200 5.69 -4.47 -9.20
CA PRO A 200 5.97 -5.10 -10.48
C PRO A 200 7.45 -5.04 -10.88
N ALA A 201 8.09 -3.88 -10.70
CA ALA A 201 9.53 -3.73 -10.96
C ALA A 201 10.40 -4.58 -10.03
N ALA A 202 10.00 -4.73 -8.77
CA ALA A 202 10.70 -5.58 -7.80
C ALA A 202 10.59 -7.06 -8.18
N VAL A 203 9.42 -7.52 -8.64
CA VAL A 203 9.21 -8.89 -9.12
C VAL A 203 10.03 -9.18 -10.38
N GLU A 204 10.13 -8.21 -11.30
CA GLU A 204 10.97 -8.37 -12.51
C GLU A 204 12.47 -8.44 -12.18
N ALA A 205 12.91 -7.80 -11.09
CA ALA A 205 14.30 -7.77 -10.66
C ALA A 205 14.75 -9.05 -9.92
N THR A 206 13.86 -10.02 -9.65
CA THR A 206 14.13 -11.28 -8.97
C THR A 206 14.20 -12.45 -9.93
#